data_6e7738ad0248b11bd553850c1a063917
#
_entry.id   6e7738ad0248b11bd553850c1a063917
#
_cell.length_a   1.000
_cell.length_b   1.000
_cell.length_c   1.000
_cell.angle_alpha   90.00
_cell.angle_beta   90.00
_cell.angle_gamma   90.00
#
_symmetry.space_group_name_H-M   'P 1'
#
loop_
_entity.id
_entity.type
_entity.pdbx_description
1 polymer ?
#
loop_
_entity_poly.entity_id
_entity_poly.type
_entity_poly.pdbx_seq_one_letter_code
_entity_poly.pdbx_strand_id
1 'polypeptide(L)'
;MNYLLFKRWNDFSGWLVFLIAAFVYGMTIEPTASFWDCPEFISCAEKLQVGHPPGAPFYMLVGNLFTQFASDPSQVSRTVNFLNALLSAGCILFLFWSITRLVRSLLKEEKENLSVTDVIIILGSGLVGALAYTFSDTFWFSAVEGEVYAFSSFLTALVFWMILRWQDESDTVYGDRWIILIAYIIGLSIGVHLLNLLCIPAIVLVFYYQKYRTISLKGAIAAIALSGLLIVLILFVYIPGMADIGGWFELLFVNALGFPFQTGLIGFLAITFFLLIAGIYRFKKRLINTALWCILMLTVGYTTYAVILIRANANTPLNENAPDNIFALKSYLNREQYESAPLLYGKTYASEPEYVPEGDYYKVKMKTGGAVYRPNREEGKYKVIRNKEEVCYTQNMLFSRMWNDRMASSYKSWSEGTDGAPTQKENLTYFFAYQLNYMYWRYFLWNFVGRQNDIQGHGEPEHGNWITGIPLLDNL
;
A
#
# COMPACT_ATOMS: atom_id res chain seq x y z
N MET A 1 34.50 -22.28 -3.00
CA MET A 1 34.63 -20.80 -2.88
C MET A 1 34.38 -20.46 -1.42
N ASN A 2 35.26 -19.69 -0.78
CA ASN A 2 35.02 -19.24 0.58
C ASN A 2 33.89 -18.20 0.64
N TYR A 3 33.27 -18.02 1.82
CA TYR A 3 32.12 -17.15 2.01
C TYR A 3 32.38 -15.68 1.62
N LEU A 4 33.56 -15.14 1.92
CA LEU A 4 33.90 -13.76 1.59
C LEU A 4 33.96 -13.50 0.08
N LEU A 5 34.53 -14.46 -0.68
CA LEU A 5 34.57 -14.36 -2.13
C LEU A 5 33.19 -14.53 -2.74
N PHE A 6 32.38 -15.49 -2.24
CA PHE A 6 30.96 -15.61 -2.64
C PHE A 6 30.20 -14.33 -2.40
N LYS A 7 30.33 -13.71 -1.21
CA LYS A 7 29.68 -12.46 -0.89
C LYS A 7 30.01 -11.35 -1.90
N ARG A 8 31.29 -11.21 -2.27
CA ARG A 8 31.69 -10.22 -3.30
C ARG A 8 31.03 -10.47 -4.64
N TRP A 9 30.96 -11.72 -5.08
CA TRP A 9 30.27 -12.06 -6.33
C TRP A 9 28.76 -11.83 -6.24
N ASN A 10 28.15 -12.13 -5.11
CA ASN A 10 26.73 -11.86 -4.88
C ASN A 10 26.42 -10.36 -4.89
N ASP A 11 27.25 -9.55 -4.22
CA ASP A 11 27.10 -8.10 -4.21
C ASP A 11 27.32 -7.53 -5.63
N PHE A 12 28.35 -7.97 -6.34
CA PHE A 12 28.61 -7.56 -7.74
C PHE A 12 27.44 -7.92 -8.66
N SER A 13 26.95 -9.16 -8.60
CA SER A 13 25.84 -9.62 -9.43
C SER A 13 24.56 -8.84 -9.11
N GLY A 14 24.30 -8.49 -7.83
CA GLY A 14 23.19 -7.65 -7.43
C GLY A 14 23.26 -6.26 -8.05
N TRP A 15 24.42 -5.60 -7.98
CA TRP A 15 24.60 -4.30 -8.62
C TRP A 15 24.56 -4.39 -10.15
N LEU A 16 24.98 -5.49 -10.74
CA LEU A 16 24.87 -5.72 -12.19
C LEU A 16 23.40 -5.77 -12.64
N VAL A 17 22.54 -6.51 -11.94
CA VAL A 17 21.09 -6.54 -12.27
C VAL A 17 20.43 -5.20 -12.03
N PHE A 18 20.84 -4.44 -10.99
CA PHE A 18 20.43 -3.07 -10.79
C PHE A 18 20.76 -2.18 -12.00
N LEU A 19 22.00 -2.25 -12.49
CA LEU A 19 22.43 -1.45 -13.63
C LEU A 19 21.71 -1.84 -14.92
N ILE A 20 21.45 -3.13 -15.14
CA ILE A 20 20.67 -3.62 -16.29
C ILE A 20 19.25 -3.05 -16.21
N ALA A 21 18.56 -3.17 -15.06
CA ALA A 21 17.23 -2.66 -14.87
C ALA A 21 17.17 -1.12 -15.00
N ALA A 22 18.11 -0.40 -14.36
CA ALA A 22 18.20 1.06 -14.45
C ALA A 22 18.45 1.52 -15.90
N PHE A 23 19.28 0.82 -16.65
CA PHE A 23 19.53 1.11 -18.07
C PHE A 23 18.28 0.88 -18.90
N VAL A 24 17.62 -0.29 -18.77
CA VAL A 24 16.41 -0.63 -19.53
C VAL A 24 15.30 0.37 -19.26
N TYR A 25 14.99 0.64 -17.99
CA TYR A 25 13.95 1.59 -17.61
C TYR A 25 14.30 3.03 -18.00
N GLY A 26 15.57 3.43 -17.82
CA GLY A 26 16.05 4.75 -18.21
C GLY A 26 16.01 5.02 -19.72
N MET A 27 16.23 3.98 -20.55
CA MET A 27 16.11 4.07 -22.01
C MET A 27 14.67 4.08 -22.52
N THR A 28 13.73 3.54 -21.74
CA THR A 28 12.31 3.43 -22.10
C THR A 28 11.42 4.35 -21.27
N ILE A 29 12.03 5.26 -20.53
CA ILE A 29 11.32 6.21 -19.66
C ILE A 29 10.33 7.05 -20.48
N GLU A 30 9.14 7.25 -19.93
CA GLU A 30 8.16 8.16 -20.50
C GLU A 30 8.71 9.59 -20.51
N PRO A 31 8.82 10.25 -21.66
CA PRO A 31 9.41 11.59 -21.75
C PRO A 31 8.56 12.69 -21.12
N THR A 32 7.25 12.46 -21.01
CA THR A 32 6.24 13.38 -20.49
C THR A 32 5.43 12.75 -19.38
N ALA A 33 4.20 13.18 -19.18
CA ALA A 33 3.25 12.51 -18.29
C ALA A 33 2.53 11.39 -19.03
N SER A 34 2.41 10.23 -18.39
CA SER A 34 1.65 9.08 -18.85
C SER A 34 0.15 9.27 -18.58
N PHE A 35 -0.62 8.18 -18.52
CA PHE A 35 -2.07 8.17 -18.28
C PHE A 35 -2.41 8.17 -16.77
N TRP A 36 -3.69 8.25 -16.47
CA TRP A 36 -4.28 8.13 -15.13
C TRP A 36 -3.77 9.21 -14.18
N ASP A 37 -3.27 8.82 -13.01
CA ASP A 37 -2.88 9.71 -11.92
C ASP A 37 -1.45 10.28 -12.09
N CYS A 38 -0.68 9.78 -13.07
CA CYS A 38 0.72 10.19 -13.31
C CYS A 38 0.90 11.70 -13.46
N PRO A 39 0.10 12.43 -14.30
CA PRO A 39 0.21 13.89 -14.41
C PRO A 39 -0.03 14.61 -13.09
N GLU A 40 -0.96 14.12 -12.29
CA GLU A 40 -1.27 14.69 -10.99
C GLU A 40 -0.10 14.50 -10.01
N PHE A 41 0.44 13.28 -9.90
CA PHE A 41 1.60 13.00 -9.05
C PHE A 41 2.81 13.84 -9.42
N ILE A 42 3.09 14.01 -10.72
CA ILE A 42 4.19 14.86 -11.20
C ILE A 42 3.97 16.32 -10.79
N SER A 43 2.77 16.85 -11.03
CA SER A 43 2.42 18.24 -10.69
C SER A 43 2.42 18.49 -9.18
N CYS A 44 1.93 17.52 -8.40
CA CYS A 44 1.94 17.58 -6.95
C CYS A 44 3.36 17.49 -6.40
N ALA A 45 4.22 16.66 -6.97
CA ALA A 45 5.61 16.55 -6.54
C ALA A 45 6.36 17.86 -6.79
N GLU A 46 6.21 18.48 -7.96
CA GLU A 46 6.95 19.70 -8.34
C GLU A 46 6.71 20.86 -7.38
N LYS A 47 5.46 21.06 -6.92
CA LYS A 47 5.10 22.20 -6.06
C LYS A 47 4.68 21.80 -4.64
N LEU A 48 4.85 20.55 -4.25
CA LEU A 48 4.34 19.98 -3.00
C LEU A 48 2.85 20.35 -2.80
N GLN A 49 2.02 19.98 -3.77
CA GLN A 49 0.58 20.22 -3.74
C GLN A 49 -0.16 19.07 -3.07
N VAL A 50 -1.47 19.23 -2.90
CA VAL A 50 -2.34 18.23 -2.29
C VAL A 50 -3.19 17.58 -3.38
N GLY A 51 -2.81 16.37 -3.76
CA GLY A 51 -3.51 15.58 -4.77
C GLY A 51 -4.69 14.81 -4.20
N HIS A 52 -5.20 13.84 -4.96
CA HIS A 52 -6.34 13.02 -4.57
C HIS A 52 -6.08 12.15 -3.32
N PRO A 53 -7.11 11.87 -2.50
CA PRO A 53 -6.99 11.03 -1.31
C PRO A 53 -6.54 9.57 -1.60
N PRO A 54 -5.70 9.00 -0.73
CA PRO A 54 -5.29 9.55 0.56
C PRO A 54 -4.03 10.42 0.48
N GLY A 55 -3.63 10.89 -0.70
CA GLY A 55 -2.35 11.56 -0.96
C GLY A 55 -1.16 10.62 -0.79
N ALA A 56 -0.01 11.01 -1.25
CA ALA A 56 1.22 10.24 -1.13
C ALA A 56 2.35 11.15 -0.63
N PRO A 57 2.27 11.68 0.61
CA PRO A 57 3.13 12.77 1.07
C PRO A 57 4.62 12.42 1.02
N PHE A 58 5.01 11.20 1.31
CA PHE A 58 6.41 10.80 1.24
C PHE A 58 6.89 10.67 -0.20
N TYR A 59 6.03 10.18 -1.11
CA TYR A 59 6.33 10.18 -2.54
C TYR A 59 6.50 11.62 -3.06
N MET A 60 5.61 12.55 -2.66
CA MET A 60 5.69 13.96 -3.03
C MET A 60 6.98 14.61 -2.55
N LEU A 61 7.42 14.34 -1.31
CA LEU A 61 8.67 14.87 -0.77
C LEU A 61 9.88 14.38 -1.56
N VAL A 62 9.97 13.10 -1.86
CA VAL A 62 11.09 12.52 -2.62
C VAL A 62 11.03 12.97 -4.09
N GLY A 63 9.84 13.00 -4.68
CA GLY A 63 9.60 13.51 -6.03
C GLY A 63 10.02 14.97 -6.16
N ASN A 64 9.64 15.83 -5.19
CA ASN A 64 10.04 17.23 -5.14
C ASN A 64 11.56 17.40 -5.10
N LEU A 65 12.26 16.58 -4.32
CA LEU A 65 13.72 16.60 -4.32
C LEU A 65 14.30 16.30 -5.71
N PHE A 66 13.70 15.36 -6.44
CA PHE A 66 14.14 15.02 -7.79
C PHE A 66 13.79 16.09 -8.82
N THR A 67 12.66 16.79 -8.68
CA THR A 67 12.32 17.90 -9.60
C THR A 67 13.33 19.02 -9.58
N GLN A 68 14.11 19.17 -8.49
CA GLN A 68 15.20 20.17 -8.42
C GLN A 68 16.34 19.90 -9.41
N PHE A 69 16.43 18.69 -9.98
CA PHE A 69 17.39 18.37 -11.02
C PHE A 69 16.88 18.69 -12.43
N ALA A 70 15.62 19.12 -12.58
CA ALA A 70 15.09 19.57 -13.87
C ALA A 70 15.70 20.92 -14.25
N SER A 71 16.27 21.02 -15.45
CA SER A 71 16.89 22.26 -15.94
C SER A 71 15.85 23.32 -16.32
N ASP A 72 14.65 22.89 -16.68
CA ASP A 72 13.49 23.73 -17.00
C ASP A 72 12.18 22.96 -16.75
N PRO A 73 11.02 23.65 -16.72
CA PRO A 73 9.72 23.01 -16.42
C PRO A 73 9.36 21.84 -17.34
N SER A 74 9.83 21.80 -18.59
CA SER A 74 9.52 20.71 -19.53
C SER A 74 10.21 19.39 -19.15
N GLN A 75 11.27 19.44 -18.32
CA GLN A 75 12.02 18.28 -17.86
C GLN A 75 11.50 17.69 -16.55
N VAL A 76 10.56 18.36 -15.87
CA VAL A 76 10.02 17.92 -14.58
C VAL A 76 9.44 16.50 -14.65
N SER A 77 8.58 16.24 -15.64
CA SER A 77 7.98 14.90 -15.83
C SER A 77 9.05 13.83 -15.99
N ARG A 78 10.01 14.06 -16.88
CA ARG A 78 11.11 13.11 -17.11
C ARG A 78 11.94 12.85 -15.87
N THR A 79 12.14 13.85 -15.02
CA THR A 79 12.92 13.74 -13.80
C THR A 79 12.20 12.89 -12.75
N VAL A 80 10.88 13.06 -12.60
CA VAL A 80 10.06 12.24 -11.70
C VAL A 80 9.95 10.80 -12.22
N ASN A 81 9.75 10.61 -13.54
CA ASN A 81 9.75 9.29 -14.16
C ASN A 81 11.10 8.58 -13.95
N PHE A 82 12.22 9.32 -14.04
CA PHE A 82 13.56 8.78 -13.78
C PHE A 82 13.76 8.35 -12.32
N LEU A 83 13.19 9.08 -11.34
CA LEU A 83 13.13 8.61 -9.96
C LEU A 83 12.49 7.21 -9.87
N ASN A 84 11.36 7.00 -10.55
CA ASN A 84 10.66 5.73 -10.52
C ASN A 84 11.46 4.62 -11.20
N ALA A 85 12.18 4.91 -12.28
CA ALA A 85 13.11 3.98 -12.92
C ALA A 85 14.22 3.52 -11.95
N LEU A 86 14.81 4.45 -11.18
CA LEU A 86 15.84 4.13 -10.18
C LEU A 86 15.28 3.33 -9.00
N LEU A 87 14.10 3.69 -8.50
CA LEU A 87 13.43 2.96 -7.43
C LEU A 87 13.08 1.53 -7.86
N SER A 88 12.58 1.36 -9.08
CA SER A 88 12.29 0.05 -9.64
C SER A 88 13.56 -0.80 -9.81
N ALA A 89 14.65 -0.21 -10.29
CA ALA A 89 15.95 -0.90 -10.33
C ALA A 89 16.44 -1.30 -8.92
N GLY A 90 16.20 -0.45 -7.91
CA GLY A 90 16.46 -0.77 -6.50
C GLY A 90 15.60 -1.95 -6.00
N CYS A 91 14.34 -2.04 -6.45
CA CYS A 91 13.48 -3.21 -6.18
C CYS A 91 14.10 -4.49 -6.74
N ILE A 92 14.60 -4.48 -7.98
CA ILE A 92 15.28 -5.62 -8.61
C ILE A 92 16.55 -6.03 -7.83
N LEU A 93 17.32 -5.07 -7.34
CA LEU A 93 18.50 -5.33 -6.50
C LEU A 93 18.13 -6.11 -5.23
N PHE A 94 17.15 -5.63 -4.48
CA PHE A 94 16.71 -6.29 -3.23
C PHE A 94 16.02 -7.63 -3.50
N LEU A 95 15.31 -7.75 -4.61
CA LEU A 95 14.75 -9.03 -5.06
C LEU A 95 15.86 -10.06 -5.33
N PHE A 96 16.89 -9.68 -6.09
CA PHE A 96 18.05 -10.52 -6.35
C PHE A 96 18.69 -11.01 -5.04
N TRP A 97 19.00 -10.10 -4.12
CA TRP A 97 19.62 -10.47 -2.84
C TRP A 97 18.70 -11.32 -1.96
N SER A 98 17.39 -11.11 -2.03
CA SER A 98 16.41 -11.94 -1.31
C SER A 98 16.37 -13.36 -1.89
N ILE A 99 16.34 -13.52 -3.21
CA ILE A 99 16.34 -14.82 -3.87
C ILE A 99 17.62 -15.58 -3.54
N THR A 100 18.79 -14.95 -3.71
CA THR A 100 20.09 -15.62 -3.44
C THR A 100 20.22 -16.03 -1.98
N ARG A 101 19.70 -15.22 -1.04
CA ARG A 101 19.66 -15.55 0.38
C ARG A 101 18.75 -16.76 0.67
N LEU A 102 17.54 -16.78 0.08
CA LEU A 102 16.60 -17.88 0.25
C LEU A 102 17.13 -19.18 -0.34
N VAL A 103 17.65 -19.15 -1.56
CA VAL A 103 18.23 -20.33 -2.22
C VAL A 103 19.40 -20.88 -1.40
N ARG A 104 20.26 -20.01 -0.87
CA ARG A 104 21.35 -20.42 0.00
C ARG A 104 20.85 -21.13 1.27
N SER A 105 19.75 -20.68 1.86
CA SER A 105 19.17 -21.32 3.05
C SER A 105 18.57 -22.71 2.79
N LEU A 106 18.26 -23.04 1.53
CA LEU A 106 17.79 -24.38 1.13
C LEU A 106 18.94 -25.39 0.96
N LEU A 107 20.17 -24.91 0.78
CA LEU A 107 21.34 -25.78 0.73
C LEU A 107 21.66 -26.21 2.17
N LYS A 108 21.47 -27.52 2.46
CA LYS A 108 21.37 -28.15 3.79
C LYS A 108 22.58 -28.03 4.72
N GLU A 109 23.65 -27.34 4.35
CA GLU A 109 24.80 -27.10 5.22
C GLU A 109 25.22 -25.62 5.14
N GLU A 110 25.49 -24.99 6.28
CA GLU A 110 26.29 -23.76 6.35
C GLU A 110 27.75 -24.12 6.00
N LYS A 111 27.99 -24.42 4.72
CA LYS A 111 29.32 -24.71 4.23
C LYS A 111 30.15 -23.44 4.28
N GLU A 112 31.21 -23.43 5.07
CA GLU A 112 32.23 -22.38 5.00
C GLU A 112 32.78 -22.23 3.57
N ASN A 113 32.72 -23.33 2.78
CA ASN A 113 33.13 -23.38 1.39
C ASN A 113 32.02 -23.92 0.47
N LEU A 114 31.53 -23.05 -0.41
CA LEU A 114 30.58 -23.42 -1.45
C LEU A 114 31.28 -24.11 -2.64
N SER A 115 30.68 -25.15 -3.19
CA SER A 115 31.12 -25.73 -4.47
C SER A 115 30.81 -24.76 -5.62
N VAL A 116 31.42 -24.99 -6.78
CA VAL A 116 31.11 -24.21 -8.01
C VAL A 116 29.64 -24.38 -8.38
N THR A 117 29.11 -25.60 -8.24
CA THR A 117 27.68 -25.88 -8.50
C THR A 117 26.75 -25.09 -7.57
N ASP A 118 27.07 -25.06 -6.27
CA ASP A 118 26.26 -24.27 -5.30
C ASP A 118 26.22 -22.79 -5.69
N VAL A 119 27.36 -22.22 -6.07
CA VAL A 119 27.46 -20.82 -6.50
C VAL A 119 26.64 -20.55 -7.76
N ILE A 120 26.73 -21.45 -8.77
CA ILE A 120 25.93 -21.32 -10.00
C ILE A 120 24.44 -21.42 -9.69
N ILE A 121 24.01 -22.33 -8.83
CA ILE A 121 22.60 -22.46 -8.43
C ILE A 121 22.13 -21.18 -7.73
N ILE A 122 22.87 -20.66 -6.74
CA ILE A 122 22.48 -19.50 -5.98
C ILE A 122 22.41 -18.26 -6.88
N LEU A 123 23.51 -17.92 -7.55
CA LEU A 123 23.58 -16.71 -8.36
C LEU A 123 22.68 -16.80 -9.61
N GLY A 124 22.65 -18.00 -10.24
CA GLY A 124 21.78 -18.25 -11.40
C GLY A 124 20.29 -18.09 -11.06
N SER A 125 19.83 -18.64 -9.93
CA SER A 125 18.45 -18.44 -9.47
C SER A 125 18.13 -16.96 -9.22
N GLY A 126 19.08 -16.24 -8.60
CA GLY A 126 18.94 -14.80 -8.40
C GLY A 126 18.83 -14.03 -9.71
N LEU A 127 19.72 -14.33 -10.69
CA LEU A 127 19.71 -13.69 -12.00
C LEU A 127 18.41 -13.97 -12.77
N VAL A 128 17.99 -15.23 -12.83
CA VAL A 128 16.76 -15.62 -13.54
C VAL A 128 15.54 -14.93 -12.92
N GLY A 129 15.39 -15.00 -11.59
CA GLY A 129 14.23 -14.40 -10.92
C GLY A 129 14.20 -12.88 -11.02
N ALA A 130 15.34 -12.22 -10.81
CA ALA A 130 15.45 -10.77 -10.89
C ALA A 130 15.21 -10.25 -12.31
N LEU A 131 15.83 -10.88 -13.33
CA LEU A 131 15.66 -10.47 -14.73
C LEU A 131 14.26 -10.81 -15.27
N ALA A 132 13.68 -11.95 -14.89
CA ALA A 132 12.28 -12.24 -15.25
C ALA A 132 11.32 -11.16 -14.74
N TYR A 133 11.53 -10.68 -13.51
CA TYR A 133 10.71 -9.60 -12.97
C TYR A 133 11.03 -8.24 -13.59
N THR A 134 12.31 -7.97 -13.94
CA THR A 134 12.71 -6.74 -14.66
C THR A 134 11.93 -6.55 -15.97
N PHE A 135 11.70 -7.63 -16.71
CA PHE A 135 11.03 -7.62 -18.00
C PHE A 135 9.56 -8.03 -17.95
N SER A 136 8.96 -8.12 -16.73
CA SER A 136 7.52 -8.34 -16.60
C SER A 136 6.74 -7.10 -17.01
N ASP A 137 5.65 -7.28 -17.75
CA ASP A 137 4.85 -6.22 -18.38
C ASP A 137 4.41 -5.14 -17.37
N THR A 138 3.67 -5.53 -16.35
CA THR A 138 3.11 -4.60 -15.36
C THR A 138 4.18 -3.85 -14.57
N PHE A 139 5.28 -4.52 -14.21
CA PHE A 139 6.34 -3.89 -13.43
C PHE A 139 7.13 -2.90 -14.28
N TRP A 140 7.43 -3.24 -15.54
CA TRP A 140 8.12 -2.33 -16.47
C TRP A 140 7.29 -1.08 -16.72
N PHE A 141 5.97 -1.23 -16.97
CA PHE A 141 5.07 -0.10 -17.14
C PHE A 141 5.15 0.86 -15.95
N SER A 142 5.01 0.36 -14.71
CA SER A 142 5.12 1.17 -13.50
C SER A 142 6.52 1.76 -13.25
N ALA A 143 7.56 1.16 -13.82
CA ALA A 143 8.94 1.61 -13.63
C ALA A 143 9.28 2.87 -14.45
N VAL A 144 8.57 3.14 -15.55
CA VAL A 144 8.89 4.19 -16.50
C VAL A 144 8.03 5.44 -16.39
N GLU A 145 7.08 5.46 -15.45
CA GLU A 145 6.14 6.56 -15.23
C GLU A 145 6.13 7.08 -13.80
N GLY A 146 5.68 8.31 -13.59
CA GLY A 146 5.65 9.01 -12.31
C GLY A 146 4.50 8.60 -11.41
N GLU A 147 4.50 7.33 -10.93
CA GLU A 147 3.47 6.71 -10.13
C GLU A 147 3.99 6.12 -8.80
N VAL A 148 3.13 6.01 -7.80
CA VAL A 148 3.50 5.52 -6.46
C VAL A 148 3.92 4.05 -6.42
N TYR A 149 3.56 3.24 -7.42
CA TYR A 149 3.77 1.79 -7.41
C TYR A 149 5.23 1.38 -7.47
N ALA A 150 6.08 2.10 -8.22
CA ALA A 150 7.51 1.87 -8.27
C ALA A 150 8.15 2.03 -6.88
N PHE A 151 7.82 3.11 -6.17
CA PHE A 151 8.33 3.36 -4.83
C PHE A 151 7.78 2.37 -3.81
N SER A 152 6.50 2.05 -3.89
CA SER A 152 5.89 1.03 -3.02
C SER A 152 6.55 -0.34 -3.20
N SER A 153 6.82 -0.75 -4.44
CA SER A 153 7.50 -2.01 -4.76
C SER A 153 8.94 -2.03 -4.23
N PHE A 154 9.66 -0.92 -4.37
CA PHE A 154 11.01 -0.75 -3.79
C PHE A 154 10.99 -0.93 -2.27
N LEU A 155 10.09 -0.23 -1.56
CA LEU A 155 9.98 -0.33 -0.10
C LEU A 155 9.57 -1.74 0.33
N THR A 156 8.73 -2.42 -0.45
CA THR A 156 8.31 -3.81 -0.23
C THR A 156 9.50 -4.76 -0.34
N ALA A 157 10.29 -4.66 -1.40
CA ALA A 157 11.49 -5.48 -1.60
C ALA A 157 12.57 -5.19 -0.53
N LEU A 158 12.76 -3.92 -0.18
CA LEU A 158 13.66 -3.49 0.89
C LEU A 158 13.26 -4.11 2.24
N VAL A 159 12.00 -3.99 2.64
CA VAL A 159 11.49 -4.54 3.90
C VAL A 159 11.62 -6.05 3.93
N PHE A 160 11.32 -6.73 2.82
CA PHE A 160 11.50 -8.19 2.73
C PHE A 160 12.98 -8.59 2.84
N TRP A 161 13.88 -7.88 2.19
CA TRP A 161 15.32 -8.11 2.34
C TRP A 161 15.78 -7.86 3.79
N MET A 162 15.28 -6.79 4.43
CA MET A 162 15.63 -6.46 5.81
C MET A 162 15.19 -7.51 6.82
N ILE A 163 14.03 -8.16 6.65
CA ILE A 163 13.61 -9.24 7.55
C ILE A 163 14.49 -10.48 7.39
N LEU A 164 15.00 -10.77 6.20
CA LEU A 164 15.99 -11.82 5.98
C LEU A 164 17.34 -11.46 6.63
N ARG A 165 17.74 -10.18 6.61
CA ARG A 165 18.92 -9.69 7.35
C ARG A 165 18.74 -9.80 8.86
N TRP A 166 17.54 -9.46 9.36
CA TRP A 166 17.20 -9.70 10.76
C TRP A 166 17.32 -11.18 11.14
N GLN A 167 16.89 -12.09 10.30
CA GLN A 167 17.00 -13.52 10.54
C GLN A 167 18.46 -13.94 10.78
N ASP A 168 19.40 -13.39 10.03
CA ASP A 168 20.82 -13.68 10.19
C ASP A 168 21.42 -13.13 11.50
N GLU A 169 20.85 -12.03 12.01
CA GLU A 169 21.39 -11.29 13.16
C GLU A 169 20.48 -11.38 14.41
N SER A 170 19.39 -12.16 14.39
CA SER A 170 18.34 -12.16 15.43
C SER A 170 18.82 -12.51 16.84
N ASP A 171 19.88 -13.28 16.95
CA ASP A 171 20.46 -13.72 18.22
C ASP A 171 21.60 -12.81 18.70
N THR A 172 21.96 -11.78 17.92
CA THR A 172 22.93 -10.76 18.32
C THR A 172 22.31 -9.71 19.22
N VAL A 173 23.15 -8.98 19.96
CA VAL A 173 22.73 -7.89 20.85
C VAL A 173 21.98 -6.78 20.08
N TYR A 174 22.36 -6.55 18.83
CA TYR A 174 21.81 -5.48 18.00
C TYR A 174 20.81 -5.98 16.95
N GLY A 175 20.40 -7.25 16.97
CA GLY A 175 19.50 -7.83 15.99
C GLY A 175 18.16 -7.07 15.88
N ASP A 176 17.58 -6.62 16.99
CA ASP A 176 16.30 -5.92 17.03
C ASP A 176 16.29 -4.60 16.24
N ARG A 177 17.48 -4.01 15.96
CA ARG A 177 17.56 -2.78 15.12
C ARG A 177 16.91 -2.94 13.74
N TRP A 178 16.97 -4.14 13.16
CA TRP A 178 16.34 -4.43 11.88
C TRP A 178 14.81 -4.35 11.96
N ILE A 179 14.21 -4.92 13.03
CA ILE A 179 12.76 -4.86 13.25
C ILE A 179 12.30 -3.41 13.45
N ILE A 180 13.08 -2.63 14.21
CA ILE A 180 12.80 -1.20 14.45
C ILE A 180 12.88 -0.40 13.14
N LEU A 181 13.89 -0.68 12.31
CA LEU A 181 14.05 -0.03 11.01
C LEU A 181 12.95 -0.45 10.03
N ILE A 182 12.53 -1.72 10.03
CA ILE A 182 11.37 -2.21 9.26
C ILE A 182 10.11 -1.42 9.65
N ALA A 183 9.86 -1.23 10.95
CA ALA A 183 8.70 -0.45 11.42
C ALA A 183 8.75 1.01 10.92
N TYR A 184 9.93 1.63 10.89
CA TYR A 184 10.13 2.97 10.33
C TYR A 184 9.82 3.01 8.84
N ILE A 185 10.37 2.07 8.05
CA ILE A 185 10.12 1.99 6.60
C ILE A 185 8.64 1.72 6.31
N ILE A 186 7.97 0.88 7.11
CA ILE A 186 6.51 0.69 6.99
C ILE A 186 5.77 2.00 7.26
N GLY A 187 6.17 2.75 8.29
CA GLY A 187 5.60 4.07 8.58
C GLY A 187 5.74 5.06 7.42
N LEU A 188 6.92 5.14 6.80
CA LEU A 188 7.17 5.95 5.61
C LEU A 188 6.34 5.45 4.42
N SER A 189 6.21 4.14 4.24
CA SER A 189 5.51 3.56 3.11
C SER A 189 4.00 3.80 3.13
N ILE A 190 3.39 4.00 4.31
CA ILE A 190 2.00 4.45 4.43
C ILE A 190 1.84 5.82 3.74
N GLY A 191 2.87 6.68 3.79
CA GLY A 191 2.93 7.95 3.07
C GLY A 191 3.31 7.83 1.58
N VAL A 192 3.40 6.62 1.03
CA VAL A 192 3.54 6.32 -0.41
C VAL A 192 2.32 5.56 -0.89
N HIS A 193 2.17 4.31 -0.41
CA HIS A 193 1.05 3.45 -0.76
C HIS A 193 0.92 2.30 0.25
N LEU A 194 -0.31 1.87 0.55
CA LEU A 194 -0.60 0.85 1.55
C LEU A 194 -0.21 -0.59 1.14
N LEU A 195 0.16 -0.82 -0.13
CA LEU A 195 0.58 -2.15 -0.64
C LEU A 195 1.72 -2.77 0.17
N ASN A 196 2.64 -1.97 0.71
CA ASN A 196 3.74 -2.49 1.52
C ASN A 196 3.28 -3.23 2.78
N LEU A 197 2.08 -2.94 3.30
CA LEU A 197 1.52 -3.69 4.43
C LEU A 197 1.32 -5.18 4.12
N LEU A 198 1.23 -5.55 2.83
CA LEU A 198 1.16 -6.95 2.40
C LEU A 198 2.45 -7.74 2.66
N CYS A 199 3.56 -7.07 3.02
CA CYS A 199 4.77 -7.74 3.53
C CYS A 199 4.60 -8.29 4.96
N ILE A 200 3.64 -7.81 5.74
CA ILE A 200 3.48 -8.21 7.15
C ILE A 200 3.35 -9.72 7.32
N PRO A 201 2.56 -10.47 6.52
CA PRO A 201 2.52 -11.93 6.61
C PRO A 201 3.89 -12.59 6.45
N ALA A 202 4.68 -12.14 5.49
CA ALA A 202 6.03 -12.67 5.28
C ALA A 202 6.96 -12.37 6.47
N ILE A 203 6.89 -11.14 7.02
CA ILE A 203 7.67 -10.73 8.20
C ILE A 203 7.31 -11.60 9.39
N VAL A 204 6.00 -11.79 9.67
CA VAL A 204 5.53 -12.59 10.82
C VAL A 204 5.89 -14.06 10.67
N LEU A 205 5.82 -14.61 9.45
CA LEU A 205 6.25 -16.00 9.19
C LEU A 205 7.75 -16.17 9.38
N VAL A 206 8.59 -15.29 8.83
CA VAL A 206 10.04 -15.34 9.05
C VAL A 206 10.37 -15.24 10.54
N PHE A 207 9.68 -14.33 11.26
CA PHE A 207 9.82 -14.20 12.71
C PHE A 207 9.42 -15.48 13.45
N TYR A 208 8.30 -16.09 13.08
CA TYR A 208 7.83 -17.34 13.66
C TYR A 208 8.86 -18.47 13.45
N TYR A 209 9.29 -18.71 12.22
CA TYR A 209 10.25 -19.75 11.91
C TYR A 209 11.61 -19.56 12.56
N GLN A 210 12.03 -18.32 12.81
CA GLN A 210 13.29 -18.02 13.48
C GLN A 210 13.22 -18.20 14.99
N LYS A 211 12.10 -17.83 15.63
CA LYS A 211 11.99 -17.80 17.09
C LYS A 211 11.50 -19.10 17.74
N TYR A 212 10.80 -19.95 16.99
CA TYR A 212 10.25 -21.20 17.51
C TYR A 212 11.01 -22.42 16.98
N ARG A 213 11.58 -23.20 17.91
CA ARG A 213 12.33 -24.42 17.59
C ARG A 213 11.45 -25.55 17.03
N THR A 214 10.20 -25.64 17.49
CA THR A 214 9.22 -26.63 17.03
C THR A 214 8.23 -25.96 16.09
N ILE A 215 8.38 -26.25 14.80
CA ILE A 215 7.49 -25.73 13.77
C ILE A 215 6.29 -26.65 13.66
N SER A 216 5.08 -26.09 13.64
CA SER A 216 3.83 -26.82 13.45
C SER A 216 2.92 -26.10 12.47
N LEU A 217 2.06 -26.84 11.77
CA LEU A 217 1.05 -26.25 10.87
C LEU A 217 0.11 -25.30 11.64
N LYS A 218 -0.28 -25.68 12.87
CA LYS A 218 -1.11 -24.83 13.74
C LYS A 218 -0.42 -23.50 14.06
N GLY A 219 0.89 -23.54 14.35
CA GLY A 219 1.68 -22.34 14.61
C GLY A 219 1.83 -21.45 13.37
N ALA A 220 2.02 -22.02 12.18
CA ALA A 220 2.07 -21.27 10.92
C ALA A 220 0.70 -20.60 10.62
N ILE A 221 -0.40 -21.32 10.80
CA ILE A 221 -1.75 -20.76 10.65
C ILE A 221 -1.98 -19.62 11.67
N ALA A 222 -1.57 -19.80 12.92
CA ALA A 222 -1.66 -18.74 13.94
C ALA A 222 -0.82 -17.50 13.57
N ALA A 223 0.38 -17.69 13.00
CA ALA A 223 1.23 -16.61 12.50
C ALA A 223 0.56 -15.83 11.35
N ILE A 224 -0.07 -16.55 10.40
CA ILE A 224 -0.83 -15.92 9.31
C ILE A 224 -2.05 -15.15 9.87
N ALA A 225 -2.80 -15.74 10.79
CA ALA A 225 -3.93 -15.08 11.42
C ALA A 225 -3.51 -13.82 12.21
N LEU A 226 -2.38 -13.89 12.94
CA LEU A 226 -1.80 -12.75 13.63
C LEU A 226 -1.38 -11.65 12.64
N SER A 227 -0.80 -12.01 11.50
CA SER A 227 -0.41 -11.03 10.47
C SER A 227 -1.63 -10.32 9.88
N GLY A 228 -2.71 -11.05 9.61
CA GLY A 228 -4.00 -10.46 9.20
C GLY A 228 -4.55 -9.50 10.25
N LEU A 229 -4.52 -9.89 11.53
CA LEU A 229 -4.92 -9.02 12.63
C LEU A 229 -4.06 -7.74 12.69
N LEU A 230 -2.74 -7.85 12.52
CA LEU A 230 -1.85 -6.68 12.49
C LEU A 230 -2.18 -5.72 11.35
N ILE A 231 -2.46 -6.24 10.15
CA ILE A 231 -2.90 -5.41 9.01
C ILE A 231 -4.21 -4.69 9.35
N VAL A 232 -5.20 -5.40 9.89
CA VAL A 232 -6.48 -4.82 10.31
C VAL A 232 -6.26 -3.73 11.38
N LEU A 233 -5.40 -3.99 12.39
CA LEU A 233 -5.08 -3.00 13.42
C LEU A 233 -4.40 -1.76 12.84
N ILE A 234 -3.51 -1.89 11.86
CA ILE A 234 -2.88 -0.74 11.22
C ILE A 234 -3.90 0.05 10.41
N LEU A 235 -4.68 -0.61 9.54
CA LEU A 235 -5.60 0.03 8.60
C LEU A 235 -6.83 0.65 9.29
N PHE A 236 -7.42 -0.04 10.25
CA PHE A 236 -8.72 0.35 10.82
C PHE A 236 -8.64 0.90 12.24
N VAL A 237 -7.51 0.75 12.93
CA VAL A 237 -7.35 1.27 14.29
C VAL A 237 -6.25 2.32 14.37
N TYR A 238 -5.04 2.03 13.87
CA TYR A 238 -3.91 2.95 14.01
C TYR A 238 -4.06 4.18 13.12
N ILE A 239 -4.22 4.01 11.81
CA ILE A 239 -4.32 5.13 10.85
C ILE A 239 -5.51 6.05 11.17
N PRO A 240 -6.78 5.56 11.26
CA PRO A 240 -7.90 6.43 11.61
C PRO A 240 -7.87 6.89 13.07
N GLY A 241 -7.38 6.05 13.99
CA GLY A 241 -7.29 6.38 15.42
C GLY A 241 -6.36 7.54 15.72
N MET A 242 -5.25 7.69 14.99
CA MET A 242 -4.36 8.86 15.11
C MET A 242 -5.12 10.15 14.77
N ALA A 243 -5.95 10.14 13.73
CA ALA A 243 -6.77 11.29 13.37
C ALA A 243 -7.92 11.52 14.36
N ASP A 244 -8.56 10.47 14.87
CA ASP A 244 -9.64 10.57 15.84
C ASP A 244 -9.18 11.14 17.17
N ILE A 245 -8.11 10.59 17.75
CA ILE A 245 -7.55 11.05 19.01
C ILE A 245 -7.00 12.48 18.84
N GLY A 246 -6.30 12.75 17.74
CA GLY A 246 -5.85 14.10 17.39
C GLY A 246 -7.02 15.09 17.32
N GLY A 247 -8.16 14.68 16.75
CA GLY A 247 -9.40 15.48 16.71
C GLY A 247 -10.00 15.74 18.10
N TRP A 248 -10.00 14.77 19.01
CA TRP A 248 -10.44 14.97 20.39
C TRP A 248 -9.55 15.96 21.15
N PHE A 249 -8.23 15.84 20.97
CA PHE A 249 -7.30 16.82 21.54
C PHE A 249 -7.51 18.20 20.93
N GLU A 250 -7.79 18.30 19.65
CA GLU A 250 -8.07 19.56 18.97
C GLU A 250 -9.31 20.22 19.54
N LEU A 251 -10.43 19.49 19.74
CA LEU A 251 -11.62 20.01 20.38
C LEU A 251 -11.37 20.42 21.83
N LEU A 252 -10.59 19.66 22.59
CA LEU A 252 -10.23 19.98 23.96
C LEU A 252 -9.44 21.31 24.02
N PHE A 253 -8.37 21.42 23.22
CA PHE A 253 -7.51 22.60 23.26
C PHE A 253 -8.19 23.85 22.70
N VAL A 254 -8.86 23.72 21.54
CA VAL A 254 -9.47 24.88 20.88
C VAL A 254 -10.81 25.25 21.49
N ASN A 255 -11.76 24.30 21.59
CA ASN A 255 -13.12 24.63 22.01
C ASN A 255 -13.28 24.81 23.53
N ALA A 256 -12.55 24.00 24.34
CA ALA A 256 -12.68 24.07 25.81
C ALA A 256 -11.65 24.99 26.45
N LEU A 257 -10.37 24.96 25.99
CA LEU A 257 -9.29 25.74 26.59
C LEU A 257 -9.02 27.08 25.88
N GLY A 258 -9.58 27.31 24.68
CA GLY A 258 -9.46 28.58 23.94
C GLY A 258 -8.09 28.76 23.26
N PHE A 259 -7.33 27.72 23.01
CA PHE A 259 -6.07 27.78 22.26
C PHE A 259 -6.33 27.96 20.74
N PRO A 260 -5.33 28.43 19.97
CA PRO A 260 -5.43 28.53 18.52
C PRO A 260 -5.66 27.17 17.84
N PHE A 261 -6.25 27.18 16.64
CA PHE A 261 -6.42 26.00 15.81
C PHE A 261 -5.10 25.26 15.61
N GLN A 262 -5.17 23.94 15.52
CA GLN A 262 -4.06 22.97 15.36
C GLN A 262 -3.18 22.77 16.61
N THR A 263 -3.34 23.51 17.67
CA THR A 263 -2.59 23.34 18.92
C THR A 263 -2.89 22.01 19.61
N GLY A 264 -4.12 21.53 19.52
CA GLY A 264 -4.52 20.23 20.06
C GLY A 264 -3.84 19.07 19.35
N LEU A 265 -3.73 19.11 18.02
CA LEU A 265 -3.00 18.11 17.25
C LEU A 265 -1.50 18.10 17.60
N ILE A 266 -0.88 19.27 17.71
CA ILE A 266 0.53 19.39 18.13
C ILE A 266 0.71 18.83 19.54
N GLY A 267 -0.20 19.20 20.48
CA GLY A 267 -0.21 18.67 21.86
C GLY A 267 -0.34 17.15 21.91
N PHE A 268 -1.24 16.58 21.11
CA PHE A 268 -1.40 15.12 20.98
C PHE A 268 -0.12 14.44 20.52
N LEU A 269 0.50 14.93 19.45
CA LEU A 269 1.75 14.37 18.95
C LEU A 269 2.86 14.47 19.98
N ALA A 270 3.03 15.64 20.63
CA ALA A 270 4.04 15.86 21.66
C ALA A 270 3.87 14.88 22.84
N ILE A 271 2.63 14.72 23.32
CA ILE A 271 2.32 13.79 24.41
C ILE A 271 2.56 12.34 23.98
N THR A 272 2.16 11.96 22.78
CA THR A 272 2.38 10.61 22.24
C THR A 272 3.88 10.29 22.18
N PHE A 273 4.70 11.17 21.62
CA PHE A 273 6.15 10.99 21.58
C PHE A 273 6.77 10.94 22.98
N PHE A 274 6.34 11.84 23.88
CA PHE A 274 6.80 11.83 25.26
C PHE A 274 6.49 10.50 25.96
N LEU A 275 5.25 10.00 25.85
CA LEU A 275 4.85 8.74 26.49
C LEU A 275 5.59 7.53 25.91
N LEU A 276 5.80 7.47 24.58
CA LEU A 276 6.57 6.41 23.94
C LEU A 276 8.03 6.42 24.41
N ILE A 277 8.67 7.58 24.43
CA ILE A 277 10.05 7.75 24.89
C ILE A 277 10.16 7.40 26.37
N ALA A 278 9.27 7.91 27.23
CA ALA A 278 9.23 7.58 28.66
C ALA A 278 9.03 6.06 28.87
N GLY A 279 8.15 5.43 28.08
CA GLY A 279 7.94 3.99 28.10
C GLY A 279 9.21 3.20 27.73
N ILE A 280 9.95 3.62 26.70
CA ILE A 280 11.22 3.01 26.28
C ILE A 280 12.25 3.06 27.43
N TYR A 281 12.34 4.19 28.13
CA TYR A 281 13.24 4.32 29.29
C TYR A 281 12.76 3.53 30.51
N ARG A 282 11.44 3.40 30.73
CA ARG A 282 10.82 2.73 31.88
C ARG A 282 10.83 1.21 31.77
N PHE A 283 10.49 0.67 30.57
CA PHE A 283 10.34 -0.76 30.34
C PHE A 283 11.58 -1.36 29.71
N LYS A 284 12.34 -2.16 30.50
CA LYS A 284 13.61 -2.78 30.06
C LYS A 284 13.44 -4.20 29.52
N LYS A 285 12.23 -4.80 29.61
CA LYS A 285 11.96 -6.12 29.02
C LYS A 285 12.08 -6.01 27.50
N ARG A 286 13.00 -6.77 26.88
CA ARG A 286 13.39 -6.69 25.47
C ARG A 286 12.16 -6.59 24.53
N LEU A 287 11.19 -7.50 24.66
CA LEU A 287 10.00 -7.52 23.81
C LEU A 287 9.19 -6.22 23.90
N ILE A 288 8.93 -5.72 25.10
CA ILE A 288 8.15 -4.47 25.31
C ILE A 288 8.94 -3.27 24.80
N ASN A 289 10.24 -3.23 25.07
CA ASN A 289 11.11 -2.13 24.66
C ASN A 289 11.19 -2.06 23.13
N THR A 290 11.42 -3.21 22.46
CA THR A 290 11.44 -3.28 20.99
C THR A 290 10.08 -2.91 20.38
N ALA A 291 8.96 -3.35 20.98
CA ALA A 291 7.63 -2.96 20.52
C ALA A 291 7.38 -1.45 20.63
N LEU A 292 7.79 -0.81 21.73
CA LEU A 292 7.69 0.64 21.90
C LEU A 292 8.55 1.40 20.88
N TRP A 293 9.78 0.92 20.60
CA TRP A 293 10.60 1.46 19.54
C TRP A 293 9.95 1.31 18.16
N CYS A 294 9.35 0.17 17.88
CA CYS A 294 8.62 -0.04 16.62
C CYS A 294 7.44 0.92 16.46
N ILE A 295 6.64 1.10 17.52
CA ILE A 295 5.51 2.05 17.49
C ILE A 295 6.03 3.49 17.29
N LEU A 296 7.10 3.88 18.01
CA LEU A 296 7.71 5.20 17.87
C LEU A 296 8.17 5.43 16.43
N MET A 297 8.93 4.51 15.85
CA MET A 297 9.48 4.64 14.50
C MET A 297 8.40 4.58 13.41
N LEU A 298 7.38 3.72 13.58
CA LEU A 298 6.19 3.72 12.72
C LEU A 298 5.51 5.10 12.75
N THR A 299 5.32 5.67 13.96
CA THR A 299 4.72 7.00 14.13
C THR A 299 5.58 8.08 13.47
N VAL A 300 6.91 8.06 13.64
CA VAL A 300 7.82 9.00 12.97
C VAL A 300 7.66 8.93 11.45
N GLY A 301 7.64 7.73 10.86
CA GLY A 301 7.41 7.58 9.42
C GLY A 301 6.03 8.10 8.98
N TYR A 302 4.99 7.80 9.76
CA TYR A 302 3.62 8.25 9.47
C TYR A 302 3.45 9.78 9.57
N THR A 303 4.28 10.50 10.34
CA THR A 303 4.21 11.98 10.40
C THR A 303 4.45 12.69 9.07
N THR A 304 4.86 11.99 8.01
CA THR A 304 4.90 12.54 6.64
C THR A 304 3.54 13.11 6.21
N TYR A 305 2.43 12.62 6.75
CA TYR A 305 1.10 13.19 6.52
C TYR A 305 0.92 14.63 7.04
N ALA A 306 1.78 15.11 7.92
CA ALA A 306 1.81 16.52 8.30
C ALA A 306 2.06 17.44 7.10
N VAL A 307 2.76 16.95 6.06
CA VAL A 307 2.98 17.70 4.81
C VAL A 307 1.65 18.04 4.14
N ILE A 308 0.70 17.09 4.08
CA ILE A 308 -0.64 17.33 3.51
C ILE A 308 -1.33 18.48 4.25
N LEU A 309 -1.36 18.43 5.58
CA LEU A 309 -1.98 19.46 6.41
C LEU A 309 -1.31 20.83 6.23
N ILE A 310 0.02 20.88 6.21
CA ILE A 310 0.80 22.11 6.03
C ILE A 310 0.53 22.71 4.65
N ARG A 311 0.55 21.88 3.61
CA ARG A 311 0.37 22.35 2.23
C ARG A 311 -1.06 22.75 1.91
N ALA A 312 -2.05 22.05 2.49
CA ALA A 312 -3.45 22.47 2.40
C ALA A 312 -3.68 23.86 2.99
N ASN A 313 -3.06 24.17 4.15
CA ASN A 313 -3.12 25.51 4.75
C ASN A 313 -2.35 26.58 3.95
N ALA A 314 -1.38 26.20 3.11
CA ALA A 314 -0.70 27.11 2.22
C ALA A 314 -1.50 27.47 0.95
N ASN A 315 -2.71 26.91 0.78
CA ASN A 315 -3.60 27.12 -0.36
C ASN A 315 -2.88 26.94 -1.71
N THR A 316 -2.27 25.78 -1.89
CA THR A 316 -1.62 25.39 -3.15
C THR A 316 -2.61 25.38 -4.30
N PRO A 317 -2.21 25.60 -5.56
CA PRO A 317 -3.10 25.60 -6.73
C PRO A 317 -3.94 24.33 -6.84
N LEU A 318 -3.34 23.16 -6.63
CA LEU A 318 -4.05 21.90 -6.44
C LEU A 318 -4.13 21.60 -4.94
N ASN A 319 -5.34 21.59 -4.39
CA ASN A 319 -5.62 21.34 -2.99
C ASN A 319 -6.93 20.56 -2.86
N GLU A 320 -6.86 19.26 -3.23
CA GLU A 320 -8.05 18.43 -3.24
C GLU A 320 -8.64 18.23 -1.84
N ASN A 321 -9.95 18.45 -1.73
CA ASN A 321 -10.73 18.38 -0.50
C ASN A 321 -10.23 19.28 0.63
N ALA A 322 -9.24 20.14 0.39
CA ALA A 322 -8.69 21.10 1.35
C ALA A 322 -8.54 20.52 2.77
N PRO A 323 -7.68 19.50 3.00
CA PRO A 323 -7.48 18.89 4.32
C PRO A 323 -6.65 19.80 5.25
N ASP A 324 -7.14 21.02 5.51
CA ASP A 324 -6.47 22.09 6.23
C ASP A 324 -6.58 21.97 7.77
N ASN A 325 -7.33 21.01 8.26
CA ASN A 325 -7.49 20.71 9.69
C ASN A 325 -7.63 19.19 9.91
N ILE A 326 -7.54 18.75 11.16
CA ILE A 326 -7.53 17.30 11.50
C ILE A 326 -8.83 16.59 11.08
N PHE A 327 -9.99 17.25 11.10
CA PHE A 327 -11.26 16.62 10.73
C PHE A 327 -11.38 16.46 9.21
N ALA A 328 -10.95 17.47 8.45
CA ALA A 328 -10.86 17.39 7.00
C ALA A 328 -9.78 16.37 6.56
N LEU A 329 -8.62 16.35 7.25
CA LEU A 329 -7.59 15.34 7.02
C LEU A 329 -8.10 13.92 7.27
N LYS A 330 -8.89 13.69 8.34
CA LYS A 330 -9.51 12.38 8.60
C LYS A 330 -10.43 11.96 7.45
N SER A 331 -11.29 12.85 6.96
CA SER A 331 -12.19 12.57 5.83
C SER A 331 -11.39 12.25 4.55
N TYR A 332 -10.30 12.99 4.32
CA TYR A 332 -9.37 12.78 3.22
C TYR A 332 -8.66 11.40 3.31
N LEU A 333 -8.12 11.04 4.47
CA LEU A 333 -7.46 9.75 4.69
C LEU A 333 -8.42 8.56 4.54
N ASN A 334 -9.66 8.73 4.97
CA ASN A 334 -10.72 7.73 4.84
C ASN A 334 -11.31 7.66 3.42
N ARG A 335 -10.87 8.51 2.48
CA ARG A 335 -11.37 8.56 1.10
C ARG A 335 -12.90 8.72 1.03
N GLU A 336 -13.49 9.51 1.93
CA GLU A 336 -14.95 9.62 2.12
C GLU A 336 -15.68 10.19 0.91
N GLN A 337 -14.99 10.83 -0.03
CA GLN A 337 -15.56 11.30 -1.29
C GLN A 337 -15.84 10.19 -2.31
N TYR A 338 -15.23 9.02 -2.13
CA TYR A 338 -15.41 7.90 -3.04
C TYR A 338 -16.49 6.95 -2.52
N GLU A 339 -17.26 6.39 -3.44
CA GLU A 339 -18.20 5.34 -3.10
C GLU A 339 -17.43 4.07 -2.67
N SER A 340 -17.81 3.50 -1.53
CA SER A 340 -17.15 2.32 -0.97
C SER A 340 -17.89 1.04 -1.33
N ALA A 341 -17.15 0.05 -1.86
CA ALA A 341 -17.66 -1.31 -2.03
C ALA A 341 -17.86 -1.99 -0.68
N PRO A 342 -18.97 -2.71 -0.47
CA PRO A 342 -19.15 -3.52 0.74
C PRO A 342 -18.06 -4.57 0.88
N LEU A 343 -17.35 -4.59 2.02
CA LEU A 343 -16.28 -5.56 2.24
C LEU A 343 -16.83 -6.93 2.64
N LEU A 344 -17.63 -6.98 3.70
CA LEU A 344 -18.17 -8.23 4.27
C LEU A 344 -19.67 -8.35 4.11
N TYR A 345 -20.42 -7.27 4.27
CA TYR A 345 -21.87 -7.26 4.22
C TYR A 345 -22.36 -5.91 3.71
N GLY A 346 -23.31 -5.89 2.79
CA GLY A 346 -23.87 -4.64 2.26
C GLY A 346 -24.78 -4.83 1.06
N LYS A 347 -25.16 -3.71 0.46
CA LYS A 347 -26.10 -3.63 -0.66
C LYS A 347 -25.66 -4.49 -1.85
N THR A 348 -26.64 -4.92 -2.64
CA THR A 348 -26.48 -5.46 -4.00
C THR A 348 -26.88 -4.41 -5.02
N TYR A 349 -26.66 -4.66 -6.31
CA TYR A 349 -27.12 -3.76 -7.38
C TYR A 349 -28.66 -3.59 -7.45
N ALA A 350 -29.41 -4.52 -6.85
CA ALA A 350 -30.87 -4.50 -6.80
C ALA A 350 -31.43 -4.02 -5.45
N SER A 351 -30.57 -3.61 -4.53
CA SER A 351 -31.02 -3.13 -3.23
C SER A 351 -31.64 -1.74 -3.35
N GLU A 352 -32.82 -1.58 -2.78
CA GLU A 352 -33.53 -0.30 -2.71
C GLU A 352 -33.31 0.37 -1.35
N PRO A 353 -33.37 1.72 -1.26
CA PRO A 353 -33.39 2.39 0.03
C PRO A 353 -34.56 1.91 0.91
N GLU A 354 -34.30 1.71 2.20
CA GLU A 354 -35.38 1.51 3.16
C GLU A 354 -36.14 2.81 3.39
N TYR A 355 -37.48 2.74 3.41
CA TYR A 355 -38.35 3.87 3.71
C TYR A 355 -39.01 3.71 5.06
N VAL A 356 -39.12 4.81 5.79
CA VAL A 356 -39.86 4.91 7.07
C VAL A 356 -40.97 5.94 6.96
N PRO A 357 -42.15 5.73 7.58
CA PRO A 357 -43.22 6.71 7.57
C PRO A 357 -42.81 7.94 8.38
N GLU A 358 -43.08 9.14 7.83
CA GLU A 358 -42.92 10.44 8.49
C GLU A 358 -44.15 11.32 8.21
N GLY A 359 -45.19 11.18 9.07
CA GLY A 359 -46.50 11.79 8.83
C GLY A 359 -47.21 11.19 7.63
N ASP A 360 -47.58 12.03 6.63
CA ASP A 360 -48.32 11.61 5.42
C ASP A 360 -47.41 11.17 4.25
N TYR A 361 -46.10 11.14 4.45
CA TYR A 361 -45.14 10.72 3.41
C TYR A 361 -44.12 9.71 3.94
N TYR A 362 -43.38 9.08 3.00
CA TYR A 362 -42.27 8.16 3.31
C TYR A 362 -40.96 8.86 3.11
N LYS A 363 -40.04 8.70 4.07
CA LYS A 363 -38.68 9.22 4.03
C LYS A 363 -37.68 8.07 3.93
N VAL A 364 -36.58 8.29 3.20
CA VAL A 364 -35.47 7.36 3.19
C VAL A 364 -34.89 7.25 4.59
N LYS A 365 -34.77 6.01 5.08
CA LYS A 365 -34.14 5.71 6.36
C LYS A 365 -32.65 5.98 6.30
N MET A 366 -32.19 6.90 7.10
CA MET A 366 -30.81 7.26 7.23
C MET A 366 -30.24 6.80 8.57
N LYS A 367 -29.02 6.24 8.54
CA LYS A 367 -28.25 5.96 9.74
C LYS A 367 -27.38 7.18 10.03
N THR A 368 -27.56 7.77 11.19
CA THR A 368 -26.75 8.93 11.64
C THR A 368 -25.36 8.44 12.04
N GLY A 369 -24.33 9.03 11.43
CA GLY A 369 -22.93 8.81 11.72
C GLY A 369 -22.33 9.90 12.60
N GLY A 370 -21.01 10.03 12.59
CA GLY A 370 -20.26 11.01 13.38
C GLY A 370 -20.49 12.46 12.95
N ALA A 371 -20.25 13.39 13.87
CA ALA A 371 -20.35 14.83 13.61
C ALA A 371 -19.26 15.31 12.61
N VAL A 372 -19.63 16.22 11.72
CA VAL A 372 -18.73 16.90 10.79
C VAL A 372 -18.41 18.28 11.36
N TYR A 373 -17.14 18.49 11.69
CA TYR A 373 -16.66 19.75 12.28
C TYR A 373 -16.08 20.67 11.22
N ARG A 374 -16.33 21.99 11.37
CA ARG A 374 -15.64 23.04 10.61
C ARG A 374 -15.09 24.11 11.55
N PRO A 375 -13.91 24.70 11.23
CA PRO A 375 -13.41 25.83 11.99
C PRO A 375 -14.27 27.08 11.73
N ASN A 376 -14.77 27.69 12.80
CA ASN A 376 -15.35 29.04 12.78
C ASN A 376 -14.28 30.03 13.25
N ARG A 377 -13.65 30.71 12.29
CA ARG A 377 -12.52 31.62 12.56
C ARG A 377 -12.93 32.86 13.35
N GLU A 378 -14.18 33.31 13.23
CA GLU A 378 -14.71 34.48 13.98
C GLU A 378 -14.82 34.16 15.48
N GLU A 379 -15.27 32.98 15.82
CA GLU A 379 -15.43 32.55 17.21
C GLU A 379 -14.19 31.82 17.76
N GLY A 380 -13.22 31.50 16.91
CA GLY A 380 -12.05 30.75 17.30
C GLY A 380 -12.33 29.29 17.75
N LYS A 381 -13.40 28.66 17.26
CA LYS A 381 -13.89 27.35 17.69
C LYS A 381 -14.31 26.48 16.51
N TYR A 382 -14.25 25.17 16.69
CA TYR A 382 -14.89 24.21 15.78
C TYR A 382 -16.38 24.10 16.06
N LYS A 383 -17.18 24.14 15.00
CA LYS A 383 -18.64 23.93 15.06
C LYS A 383 -19.04 22.66 14.31
N VAL A 384 -20.02 21.95 14.85
CA VAL A 384 -20.70 20.87 14.12
C VAL A 384 -21.61 21.52 13.07
N ILE A 385 -21.35 21.23 11.80
CA ILE A 385 -22.17 21.75 10.69
C ILE A 385 -23.27 20.78 10.27
N ARG A 386 -23.05 19.47 10.45
CA ARG A 386 -24.02 18.39 10.20
C ARG A 386 -23.49 17.10 10.81
N ASN A 387 -24.34 16.09 10.89
CA ASN A 387 -23.90 14.71 11.09
C ASN A 387 -23.73 14.02 9.73
N LYS A 388 -22.87 13.00 9.67
CA LYS A 388 -22.81 12.10 8.52
C LYS A 388 -24.09 11.29 8.47
N GLU A 389 -24.57 11.01 7.28
CA GLU A 389 -25.76 10.21 7.06
C GLU A 389 -25.45 9.13 6.01
N GLU A 390 -25.84 7.90 6.31
CA GLU A 390 -25.71 6.76 5.42
C GLU A 390 -27.09 6.18 5.11
N VAL A 391 -27.38 5.93 3.84
CA VAL A 391 -28.65 5.32 3.42
C VAL A 391 -28.70 3.87 3.91
N CYS A 392 -29.77 3.47 4.56
CA CYS A 392 -30.06 2.07 4.86
C CYS A 392 -30.70 1.40 3.63
N TYR A 393 -30.18 0.26 3.25
CA TYR A 393 -30.65 -0.49 2.08
C TYR A 393 -31.35 -1.77 2.49
N THR A 394 -32.35 -2.16 1.68
CA THR A 394 -32.97 -3.49 1.73
C THR A 394 -32.04 -4.53 1.09
N GLN A 395 -32.35 -5.81 1.29
CA GLN A 395 -31.71 -6.92 0.55
C GLN A 395 -30.18 -6.91 0.56
N ASN A 396 -29.60 -6.62 1.73
CA ASN A 396 -28.16 -6.73 1.90
C ASN A 396 -27.68 -8.18 1.83
N MET A 397 -26.45 -8.37 1.32
CA MET A 397 -25.84 -9.67 1.09
C MET A 397 -24.48 -9.80 1.80
N LEU A 398 -24.18 -11.02 2.25
CA LEU A 398 -22.84 -11.34 2.75
C LEU A 398 -21.84 -11.39 1.59
N PHE A 399 -20.68 -10.74 1.76
CA PHE A 399 -19.63 -10.68 0.75
C PHE A 399 -20.14 -10.16 -0.60
N SER A 400 -20.92 -9.07 -0.60
CA SER A 400 -21.50 -8.50 -1.81
C SER A 400 -20.44 -8.03 -2.80
N ARG A 401 -20.29 -8.73 -3.92
CA ARG A 401 -19.41 -8.35 -5.04
C ARG A 401 -20.14 -7.63 -6.15
N MET A 402 -21.45 -7.88 -6.25
CA MET A 402 -22.36 -7.30 -7.25
C MET A 402 -23.16 -6.15 -6.61
N TRP A 403 -22.46 -5.09 -6.17
CA TRP A 403 -23.05 -4.04 -5.33
C TRP A 403 -23.44 -2.75 -6.07
N ASN A 404 -22.84 -2.47 -7.23
CA ASN A 404 -23.02 -1.22 -7.98
C ASN A 404 -24.17 -1.37 -8.99
N ASP A 405 -25.21 -0.58 -8.84
CA ASP A 405 -26.41 -0.59 -9.70
C ASP A 405 -26.09 -0.25 -11.16
N ARG A 406 -25.11 0.62 -11.42
CA ARG A 406 -24.67 0.97 -12.79
C ARG A 406 -24.03 -0.21 -13.54
N MET A 407 -23.57 -1.21 -12.82
CA MET A 407 -22.87 -2.38 -13.39
C MET A 407 -23.78 -3.63 -13.49
N ALA A 408 -25.08 -3.50 -13.23
CA ALA A 408 -26.02 -4.62 -13.15
C ALA A 408 -26.00 -5.52 -14.40
N SER A 409 -25.93 -4.92 -15.61
CA SER A 409 -25.86 -5.68 -16.87
C SER A 409 -24.57 -6.50 -16.98
N SER A 410 -23.44 -5.92 -16.63
CA SER A 410 -22.14 -6.60 -16.62
C SER A 410 -22.13 -7.74 -15.60
N TYR A 411 -22.68 -7.51 -14.41
CA TYR A 411 -22.78 -8.57 -13.38
C TYR A 411 -23.59 -9.78 -13.89
N LYS A 412 -24.74 -9.52 -14.52
CA LYS A 412 -25.62 -10.58 -15.06
C LYS A 412 -24.92 -11.38 -16.16
N SER A 413 -24.18 -10.72 -17.07
CA SER A 413 -23.47 -11.43 -18.14
C SER A 413 -22.39 -12.37 -17.63
N TRP A 414 -21.69 -12.02 -16.54
CA TRP A 414 -20.65 -12.83 -15.95
C TRP A 414 -21.15 -13.92 -14.99
N SER A 415 -22.35 -13.77 -14.44
CA SER A 415 -22.91 -14.69 -13.44
C SER A 415 -24.01 -15.61 -13.99
N GLU A 416 -24.37 -15.47 -15.27
CA GLU A 416 -25.55 -16.11 -15.88
C GLU A 416 -26.81 -15.73 -15.09
N GLY A 417 -26.84 -14.50 -14.56
CA GLY A 417 -27.89 -14.04 -13.66
C GLY A 417 -29.22 -13.79 -14.35
N THR A 418 -30.28 -14.02 -13.59
CA THR A 418 -31.67 -13.76 -13.98
C THR A 418 -32.09 -12.33 -13.62
N ASP A 419 -33.31 -11.95 -14.00
CA ASP A 419 -33.88 -10.67 -13.60
C ASP A 419 -34.25 -10.69 -12.10
N GLY A 420 -33.94 -9.58 -11.42
CA GLY A 420 -34.20 -9.40 -9.99
C GLY A 420 -32.96 -9.24 -9.14
N ALA A 421 -33.10 -9.47 -7.84
CA ALA A 421 -31.99 -9.40 -6.90
C ALA A 421 -31.05 -10.60 -7.06
N PRO A 422 -29.71 -10.38 -7.00
CA PRO A 422 -28.76 -11.46 -7.18
C PRO A 422 -28.83 -12.46 -6.02
N THR A 423 -28.72 -13.74 -6.36
CA THR A 423 -28.54 -14.80 -5.38
C THR A 423 -27.09 -14.87 -4.90
N GLN A 424 -26.86 -15.50 -3.74
CA GLN A 424 -25.49 -15.73 -3.24
C GLN A 424 -24.67 -16.60 -4.22
N LYS A 425 -25.31 -17.51 -4.97
CA LYS A 425 -24.64 -18.33 -5.99
C LYS A 425 -24.14 -17.45 -7.14
N GLU A 426 -24.98 -16.59 -7.71
CA GLU A 426 -24.60 -15.66 -8.78
C GLU A 426 -23.49 -14.72 -8.35
N ASN A 427 -23.57 -14.20 -7.11
CA ASN A 427 -22.53 -13.35 -6.52
C ASN A 427 -21.18 -14.07 -6.41
N LEU A 428 -21.16 -15.34 -6.00
CA LEU A 428 -19.93 -16.14 -5.96
C LEU A 428 -19.46 -16.53 -7.36
N THR A 429 -20.37 -16.84 -8.30
CA THR A 429 -20.01 -17.09 -9.69
C THR A 429 -19.30 -15.87 -10.29
N TYR A 430 -19.83 -14.65 -10.09
CA TYR A 430 -19.18 -13.42 -10.50
C TYR A 430 -17.79 -13.24 -9.87
N PHE A 431 -17.66 -13.52 -8.57
CA PHE A 431 -16.37 -13.43 -7.89
C PHE A 431 -15.32 -14.37 -8.52
N PHE A 432 -15.67 -15.64 -8.73
CA PHE A 432 -14.72 -16.61 -9.26
C PHE A 432 -14.48 -16.45 -10.76
N ALA A 433 -15.51 -16.24 -11.58
CA ALA A 433 -15.38 -16.14 -13.02
C ALA A 433 -14.76 -14.79 -13.45
N TYR A 434 -15.28 -13.68 -12.93
CA TYR A 434 -14.82 -12.36 -13.33
C TYR A 434 -13.64 -11.88 -12.50
N GLN A 435 -13.82 -11.72 -11.17
CA GLN A 435 -12.80 -11.05 -10.35
C GLN A 435 -11.53 -11.90 -10.20
N LEU A 436 -11.68 -13.20 -9.94
CA LEU A 436 -10.52 -14.07 -9.74
C LEU A 436 -9.95 -14.58 -11.07
N ASN A 437 -10.77 -15.17 -11.94
CA ASN A 437 -10.28 -15.77 -13.18
C ASN A 437 -9.93 -14.70 -14.23
N TYR A 438 -10.92 -13.93 -14.70
CA TYR A 438 -10.71 -12.98 -15.78
C TYR A 438 -9.86 -11.78 -15.35
N MET A 439 -10.10 -11.17 -14.19
CA MET A 439 -9.32 -10.01 -13.77
C MET A 439 -7.97 -10.41 -13.16
N TYR A 440 -7.93 -11.21 -12.08
CA TYR A 440 -6.69 -11.50 -11.39
C TYR A 440 -5.75 -12.39 -12.20
N TRP A 441 -6.19 -13.59 -12.62
CA TRP A 441 -5.31 -14.53 -13.31
C TRP A 441 -4.87 -14.03 -14.69
N ARG A 442 -5.72 -13.35 -15.44
CA ARG A 442 -5.37 -12.77 -16.73
C ARG A 442 -4.23 -11.75 -16.59
N TYR A 443 -4.37 -10.79 -15.69
CA TYR A 443 -3.31 -9.79 -15.44
C TYR A 443 -2.04 -10.41 -14.88
N PHE A 444 -2.14 -11.41 -14.00
CA PHE A 444 -0.98 -12.14 -13.50
C PHE A 444 -0.23 -12.86 -14.63
N LEU A 445 -0.95 -13.59 -15.48
CA LEU A 445 -0.35 -14.37 -16.56
C LEU A 445 0.24 -13.51 -17.70
N TRP A 446 -0.27 -12.31 -17.93
CA TRP A 446 0.38 -11.38 -18.88
C TRP A 446 1.85 -11.14 -18.55
N ASN A 447 2.21 -11.13 -17.28
CA ASN A 447 3.57 -10.87 -16.83
C ASN A 447 4.55 -12.04 -17.10
N PHE A 448 4.05 -13.28 -17.18
CA PHE A 448 4.90 -14.47 -17.16
C PHE A 448 4.68 -15.41 -18.35
N VAL A 449 3.55 -15.32 -19.03
CA VAL A 449 3.22 -16.17 -20.15
C VAL A 449 3.24 -15.37 -21.44
N GLY A 450 2.30 -14.47 -21.65
CA GLY A 450 2.23 -13.60 -22.79
C GLY A 450 0.87 -12.91 -22.89
N ARG A 451 0.83 -11.79 -23.60
CA ARG A 451 -0.37 -10.99 -23.83
C ARG A 451 -0.78 -11.08 -25.31
N GLN A 452 -2.05 -11.36 -25.54
CA GLN A 452 -2.59 -11.54 -26.89
C GLN A 452 -2.50 -10.27 -27.75
N ASN A 453 -2.95 -9.13 -27.19
CA ASN A 453 -2.89 -7.80 -27.80
C ASN A 453 -3.20 -6.72 -26.74
N ASP A 454 -3.09 -5.44 -27.11
CA ASP A 454 -3.35 -4.29 -26.25
C ASP A 454 -4.79 -3.79 -26.29
N ILE A 455 -5.70 -4.55 -26.89
CA ILE A 455 -7.11 -4.18 -26.98
C ILE A 455 -7.80 -4.53 -25.66
N GLN A 456 -8.55 -3.58 -25.12
CA GLN A 456 -9.33 -3.78 -23.90
C GLN A 456 -10.41 -4.85 -24.14
N GLY A 457 -10.31 -5.98 -23.45
CA GLY A 457 -11.30 -7.05 -23.51
C GLY A 457 -12.34 -6.97 -22.39
N HIS A 458 -13.50 -7.60 -22.63
CA HIS A 458 -14.58 -7.76 -21.66
C HIS A 458 -15.00 -9.22 -21.48
N GLY A 459 -14.15 -10.18 -21.88
CA GLY A 459 -14.37 -11.62 -21.77
C GLY A 459 -14.43 -12.34 -23.12
N GLU A 460 -14.39 -11.60 -24.22
CA GLU A 460 -14.33 -12.15 -25.58
C GLU A 460 -12.95 -12.80 -25.86
N PRO A 461 -12.91 -13.85 -26.73
CA PRO A 461 -11.68 -14.60 -26.98
C PRO A 461 -10.58 -13.82 -27.72
N GLU A 462 -10.94 -12.74 -28.46
CA GLU A 462 -10.02 -12.05 -29.36
C GLU A 462 -9.25 -10.90 -28.73
N HIS A 463 -9.66 -10.43 -27.54
CA HIS A 463 -9.15 -9.20 -26.97
C HIS A 463 -8.55 -9.36 -25.58
N GLY A 464 -7.28 -8.96 -25.47
CA GLY A 464 -6.62 -8.74 -24.20
C GLY A 464 -6.48 -9.97 -23.30
N ASN A 465 -6.53 -11.17 -23.84
CA ASN A 465 -6.34 -12.40 -23.08
C ASN A 465 -4.84 -12.71 -22.88
N TRP A 466 -4.53 -13.63 -21.98
CA TRP A 466 -3.19 -14.20 -21.91
C TRP A 466 -3.05 -15.35 -22.93
N ILE A 467 -1.87 -15.51 -23.48
CA ILE A 467 -1.54 -16.59 -24.41
C ILE A 467 -0.13 -17.11 -24.14
N THR A 468 0.08 -18.39 -24.41
CA THR A 468 1.40 -19.03 -24.27
C THR A 468 2.28 -18.81 -25.48
N GLY A 469 1.71 -18.48 -26.63
CA GLY A 469 2.37 -18.49 -27.94
C GLY A 469 2.59 -19.89 -28.49
N ILE A 470 2.07 -20.93 -27.83
CA ILE A 470 2.13 -22.33 -28.26
C ILE A 470 0.73 -22.72 -28.75
N PRO A 471 0.50 -22.85 -30.08
CA PRO A 471 -0.84 -23.07 -30.63
C PRO A 471 -1.58 -24.27 -30.03
N LEU A 472 -0.86 -25.31 -29.64
CA LEU A 472 -1.46 -26.50 -29.01
C LEU A 472 -2.12 -26.19 -27.66
N LEU A 473 -1.58 -25.22 -26.89
CA LEU A 473 -2.11 -24.84 -25.58
C LEU A 473 -3.13 -23.69 -25.70
N ASP A 474 -2.91 -22.78 -26.63
CA ASP A 474 -3.77 -21.60 -26.79
C ASP A 474 -5.12 -21.92 -27.48
N ASN A 475 -5.22 -23.09 -28.13
CA ASN A 475 -6.46 -23.56 -28.79
C ASN A 475 -7.27 -24.56 -27.92
N LEU A 476 -6.86 -24.81 -26.67
CA LEU A 476 -7.61 -25.61 -25.71
C LEU A 476 -8.62 -24.74 -24.96
#